data_e497f0940f8476d2efcca10fa149a758
#
_entry.id   e497f0940f8476d2efcca10fa149a758
#
_cell.length_a   1.000
_cell.length_b   1.000
_cell.length_c   1.000
_cell.angle_alpha   90.00
_cell.angle_beta   90.00
_cell.angle_gamma   90.00
#
_symmetry.space_group_name_H-M   'P 1'
#
loop_
_entity.id
_entity.type
_entity.pdbx_description
1 polymer ?
#
loop_
_entity_poly.entity_id
_entity_poly.type
_entity_poly.pdbx_seq_one_letter_code
_entity_poly.pdbx_strand_id
1 'polypeptide(L)'
;MTTETGNGRSRTYIWQDPTPTAQAAREKSGPELFAAMIGGKLPQPPIAQTLDFALTEAGEGTAVFEIDCSEFHYNPLGTVHGGVIATLLDSAMSCAVHTLLPAGSSYTTVEMKVNFVRPILADTGPLRCVGTVVHGGRRIATAEGKLVDAAGKLYAQDRKSVV
;
A
#
# COMPACT_ATOMS: atom_id res chain seq x y z
N MET A 1 -31.13 35.07 -3.30
CA MET A 1 -30.54 34.44 -4.50
C MET A 1 -29.24 33.80 -4.09
N THR A 2 -29.26 32.52 -3.77
CA THR A 2 -28.07 31.72 -3.47
C THR A 2 -27.51 31.25 -4.81
N THR A 3 -26.40 31.84 -5.22
CA THR A 3 -25.62 31.30 -6.32
C THR A 3 -24.97 30.01 -5.85
N GLU A 4 -25.54 28.87 -6.22
CA GLU A 4 -24.82 27.61 -6.18
C GLU A 4 -23.61 27.72 -7.13
N THR A 5 -22.46 27.98 -6.59
CA THR A 5 -21.22 27.78 -7.31
C THR A 5 -20.99 26.26 -7.37
N GLY A 6 -21.48 25.63 -8.40
CA GLY A 6 -21.38 24.19 -8.65
C GLY A 6 -19.93 23.75 -8.91
N ASN A 7 -19.07 23.80 -7.91
CA ASN A 7 -17.70 23.30 -7.98
C ASN A 7 -17.49 22.12 -7.00
N GLY A 8 -18.58 21.49 -6.59
CA GLY A 8 -18.54 20.28 -5.74
C GLY A 8 -17.94 19.12 -6.53
N ARG A 9 -16.97 18.42 -5.93
CA ARG A 9 -16.44 17.15 -6.42
C ARG A 9 -17.04 16.02 -5.62
N SER A 10 -17.26 14.88 -6.25
CA SER A 10 -17.79 13.69 -5.58
C SER A 10 -16.98 12.47 -5.95
N ARG A 11 -16.88 11.52 -5.03
CA ARG A 11 -16.28 10.20 -5.25
C ARG A 11 -17.17 9.15 -4.59
N THR A 12 -17.45 8.08 -5.30
CA THR A 12 -18.10 6.88 -4.77
C THR A 12 -17.12 5.73 -4.86
N TYR A 13 -16.93 5.01 -3.77
CA TYR A 13 -16.15 3.78 -3.76
C TYR A 13 -16.85 2.71 -2.94
N ILE A 14 -16.58 1.46 -3.26
CA ILE A 14 -17.20 0.29 -2.63
C ILE A 14 -16.07 -0.60 -2.11
N TRP A 15 -16.23 -1.11 -0.92
CA TRP A 15 -15.37 -2.17 -0.39
C TRP A 15 -16.18 -3.43 -0.11
N GLN A 16 -15.53 -4.56 -0.14
CA GLN A 16 -16.11 -5.85 0.20
C GLN A 16 -15.87 -6.16 1.68
N ASP A 17 -16.66 -7.08 2.24
CA ASP A 17 -16.45 -7.56 3.60
C ASP A 17 -14.99 -8.04 3.77
N PRO A 18 -14.21 -7.49 4.72
CA PRO A 18 -12.84 -7.89 4.95
C PRO A 18 -12.70 -9.24 5.66
N THR A 19 -13.77 -9.79 6.23
CA THR A 19 -13.75 -11.01 7.04
C THR A 19 -13.16 -12.21 6.30
N PRO A 20 -13.53 -12.51 5.03
CA PRO A 20 -12.93 -13.64 4.30
C PRO A 20 -11.42 -13.52 4.12
N THR A 21 -10.92 -12.32 3.83
CA THR A 21 -9.47 -12.08 3.69
C THR A 21 -8.75 -12.19 5.03
N ALA A 22 -9.32 -11.66 6.11
CA ALA A 22 -8.77 -11.77 7.45
C ALA A 22 -8.73 -13.22 7.96
N GLN A 23 -9.72 -14.04 7.62
CA GLN A 23 -9.73 -15.46 7.92
C GLN A 23 -8.66 -16.19 7.09
N ALA A 24 -8.61 -15.96 5.80
CA ALA A 24 -7.61 -16.55 4.91
C ALA A 24 -6.16 -16.21 5.35
N ALA A 25 -5.93 -14.99 5.86
CA ALA A 25 -4.62 -14.60 6.39
C ALA A 25 -4.17 -15.42 7.62
N ARG A 26 -5.10 -16.03 8.35
CA ARG A 26 -4.78 -16.94 9.46
C ARG A 26 -4.55 -18.38 9.02
N GLU A 27 -5.12 -18.78 7.91
CA GLU A 27 -5.15 -20.16 7.41
C GLU A 27 -4.12 -20.42 6.32
N LYS A 28 -3.70 -19.39 5.60
CA LYS A 28 -2.79 -19.48 4.44
C LYS A 28 -1.42 -18.92 4.75
N SER A 29 -0.42 -19.42 4.05
CA SER A 29 0.88 -18.76 3.96
C SER A 29 0.76 -17.41 3.24
N GLY A 30 1.72 -16.52 3.45
CA GLY A 30 1.74 -15.21 2.77
C GLY A 30 1.64 -15.33 1.24
N PRO A 31 2.45 -16.17 0.57
CA PRO A 31 2.37 -16.37 -0.88
C PRO A 31 0.98 -16.84 -1.36
N GLU A 32 0.35 -17.79 -0.65
CA GLU A 32 -0.99 -18.28 -1.01
C GLU A 32 -2.06 -17.21 -0.84
N LEU A 33 -1.98 -16.41 0.23
CA LEU A 33 -2.88 -15.29 0.48
C LEU A 33 -2.82 -14.26 -0.65
N PHE A 34 -1.61 -13.80 -0.97
CA PHE A 34 -1.42 -12.76 -1.98
C PHE A 34 -1.73 -13.25 -3.39
N ALA A 35 -1.41 -14.50 -3.72
CA ALA A 35 -1.83 -15.09 -4.99
C ALA A 35 -3.36 -15.13 -5.13
N ALA A 36 -4.08 -15.40 -4.04
CA ALA A 36 -5.55 -15.38 -4.04
C ALA A 36 -6.11 -13.95 -4.17
N MET A 37 -5.48 -12.95 -3.56
CA MET A 37 -5.88 -11.54 -3.68
C MET A 37 -5.59 -10.98 -5.09
N ILE A 38 -4.40 -11.20 -5.63
CA ILE A 38 -4.01 -10.76 -6.98
C ILE A 38 -4.86 -11.46 -8.03
N GLY A 39 -5.16 -12.74 -7.83
CA GLY A 39 -6.03 -13.53 -8.72
C GLY A 39 -7.54 -13.26 -8.55
N GLY A 40 -7.94 -12.30 -7.71
CA GLY A 40 -9.34 -11.90 -7.52
C GLY A 40 -10.21 -12.92 -6.77
N LYS A 41 -9.61 -13.96 -6.16
CA LYS A 41 -10.32 -14.95 -5.33
C LYS A 41 -10.62 -14.43 -3.92
N LEU A 42 -9.86 -13.47 -3.46
CA LEU A 42 -10.06 -12.76 -2.20
C LEU A 42 -10.08 -11.25 -2.46
N PRO A 43 -10.91 -10.49 -1.73
CA PRO A 43 -10.95 -9.04 -1.90
C PRO A 43 -9.66 -8.39 -1.39
N GLN A 44 -9.29 -7.28 -2.03
CA GLN A 44 -8.31 -6.35 -1.50
C GLN A 44 -8.83 -5.74 -0.20
N PRO A 45 -7.97 -5.36 0.75
CA PRO A 45 -8.42 -4.78 2.01
C PRO A 45 -9.14 -3.44 1.78
N PRO A 46 -10.12 -3.07 2.64
CA PRO A 46 -10.89 -1.83 2.49
C PRO A 46 -10.04 -0.57 2.36
N ILE A 47 -8.89 -0.50 3.02
CA ILE A 47 -7.98 0.66 2.91
C ILE A 47 -7.45 0.86 1.49
N ALA A 48 -7.24 -0.21 0.74
CA ALA A 48 -6.83 -0.15 -0.66
C ALA A 48 -7.94 0.48 -1.53
N GLN A 49 -9.20 0.13 -1.29
CA GLN A 49 -10.35 0.74 -1.96
C GLN A 49 -10.53 2.21 -1.55
N THR A 50 -10.29 2.53 -0.28
CA THR A 50 -10.41 3.89 0.24
C THR A 50 -9.39 4.83 -0.39
N LEU A 51 -8.17 4.39 -0.59
CA LEU A 51 -7.07 5.19 -1.14
C LEU A 51 -6.74 4.86 -2.61
N ASP A 52 -7.53 3.98 -3.25
CA ASP A 52 -7.44 3.64 -4.66
C ASP A 52 -6.05 3.14 -5.08
N PHE A 53 -5.54 2.18 -4.33
CA PHE A 53 -4.32 1.46 -4.67
C PHE A 53 -4.55 -0.06 -4.66
N ALA A 54 -3.69 -0.83 -5.28
CA ALA A 54 -3.83 -2.28 -5.35
C ALA A 54 -2.50 -3.01 -5.21
N LEU A 55 -2.52 -4.19 -4.55
CA LEU A 55 -1.44 -5.17 -4.62
C LEU A 55 -1.46 -5.80 -6.01
N THR A 56 -0.37 -5.63 -6.76
CA THR A 56 -0.24 -6.12 -8.14
C THR A 56 0.75 -7.27 -8.29
N GLU A 57 1.79 -7.29 -7.45
CA GLU A 57 2.80 -8.35 -7.49
C GLU A 57 3.20 -8.75 -6.05
N ALA A 58 3.47 -10.04 -5.86
CA ALA A 58 4.07 -10.54 -4.62
C ALA A 58 5.00 -11.72 -4.95
N GLY A 59 6.19 -11.70 -4.36
CA GLY A 59 7.21 -12.73 -4.49
C GLY A 59 7.93 -12.93 -3.16
N GLU A 60 8.85 -13.88 -3.09
CA GLU A 60 9.60 -14.15 -1.87
C GLU A 60 10.35 -12.89 -1.39
N GLY A 61 9.97 -12.35 -0.25
CA GLY A 61 10.54 -11.13 0.34
C GLY A 61 10.22 -9.85 -0.41
N THR A 62 9.26 -9.84 -1.35
CA THR A 62 8.91 -8.66 -2.13
C THR A 62 7.40 -8.51 -2.30
N ALA A 63 6.91 -7.27 -2.34
CA ALA A 63 5.54 -6.97 -2.74
C ALA A 63 5.47 -5.62 -3.46
N VAL A 64 4.60 -5.51 -4.45
CA VAL A 64 4.42 -4.31 -5.24
C VAL A 64 2.96 -3.86 -5.17
N PHE A 65 2.78 -2.60 -4.84
CA PHE A 65 1.51 -1.91 -4.93
C PHE A 65 1.57 -0.83 -5.99
N GLU A 66 0.46 -0.62 -6.69
CA GLU A 66 0.31 0.43 -7.67
C GLU A 66 -0.78 1.41 -7.25
N ILE A 67 -0.56 2.69 -7.54
CA ILE A 67 -1.50 3.78 -7.31
C ILE A 67 -1.43 4.77 -8.47
N ASP A 68 -2.60 5.24 -8.90
CA ASP A 68 -2.71 6.42 -9.76
C ASP A 68 -3.31 7.56 -8.93
N CYS A 69 -2.46 8.54 -8.59
CA CYS A 69 -2.84 9.58 -7.66
C CYS A 69 -3.81 10.59 -8.29
N SER A 70 -4.76 11.07 -7.50
CA SER A 70 -5.78 12.01 -7.92
C SER A 70 -5.93 13.15 -6.89
N GLU A 71 -6.67 14.20 -7.26
CA GLU A 71 -6.88 15.37 -6.39
C GLU A 71 -7.54 15.06 -5.04
N PHE A 72 -8.30 13.95 -4.93
CA PHE A 72 -8.87 13.54 -3.64
C PHE A 72 -7.83 13.01 -2.64
N HIS A 73 -6.59 12.81 -3.07
CA HIS A 73 -5.46 12.50 -2.20
C HIS A 73 -4.71 13.74 -1.70
N TYR A 74 -5.10 14.95 -2.12
CA TYR A 74 -4.32 16.16 -1.87
C TYR A 74 -4.38 16.64 -0.42
N ASN A 75 -3.27 17.21 0.00
CA ASN A 75 -3.17 18.05 1.19
C ASN A 75 -3.54 19.51 0.84
N PRO A 76 -3.61 20.43 1.84
CA PRO A 76 -3.92 21.85 1.57
C PRO A 76 -2.92 22.59 0.68
N LEU A 77 -1.75 22.01 0.42
CA LEU A 77 -0.72 22.60 -0.44
C LEU A 77 -0.86 22.18 -1.91
N GLY A 78 -1.90 21.39 -2.24
CA GLY A 78 -2.16 20.94 -3.62
C GLY A 78 -1.26 19.80 -4.09
N THR A 79 -0.72 18.99 -3.17
CA THR A 79 0.06 17.79 -3.49
C THR A 79 -0.52 16.59 -2.76
N VAL A 80 -0.22 15.38 -3.21
CA VAL A 80 -0.63 14.15 -2.52
C VAL A 80 -0.16 14.18 -1.08
N HIS A 81 -1.09 13.90 -0.15
CA HIS A 81 -0.83 13.92 1.28
C HIS A 81 0.18 12.84 1.68
N GLY A 82 1.17 13.19 2.49
CA GLY A 82 2.21 12.26 2.95
C GLY A 82 1.66 11.03 3.65
N GLY A 83 0.49 11.12 4.30
CA GLY A 83 -0.20 9.99 4.90
C GLY A 83 -0.63 8.93 3.90
N VAL A 84 -1.04 9.30 2.68
CA VAL A 84 -1.35 8.36 1.59
C VAL A 84 -0.10 7.60 1.19
N ILE A 85 1.00 8.33 0.98
CA ILE A 85 2.31 7.76 0.61
C ILE A 85 2.82 6.83 1.71
N ALA A 86 2.71 7.23 2.98
CA ALA A 86 3.12 6.41 4.12
C ALA A 86 2.29 5.11 4.21
N THR A 87 0.97 5.17 4.00
CA THR A 87 0.10 3.98 3.99
C THR A 87 0.50 3.01 2.87
N LEU A 88 0.84 3.52 1.70
CA LEU A 88 1.27 2.71 0.57
C LEU A 88 2.62 2.02 0.86
N LEU A 89 3.60 2.76 1.40
CA LEU A 89 4.90 2.22 1.82
C LEU A 89 4.74 1.18 2.94
N ASP A 90 3.88 1.46 3.95
CA ASP A 90 3.55 0.52 5.02
C ASP A 90 3.00 -0.80 4.45
N SER A 91 2.04 -0.71 3.53
CA SER A 91 1.43 -1.86 2.89
C SER A 91 2.45 -2.69 2.10
N ALA A 92 3.28 -2.05 1.28
CA ALA A 92 4.27 -2.74 0.45
C ALA A 92 5.32 -3.48 1.30
N MET A 93 5.88 -2.81 2.32
CA MET A 93 6.89 -3.42 3.19
C MET A 93 6.31 -4.51 4.08
N SER A 94 5.09 -4.31 4.61
CA SER A 94 4.39 -5.29 5.43
C SER A 94 4.07 -6.56 4.64
N CYS A 95 3.54 -6.40 3.43
CA CYS A 95 3.25 -7.53 2.55
C CYS A 95 4.53 -8.25 2.10
N ALA A 96 5.63 -7.52 1.85
CA ALA A 96 6.91 -8.15 1.56
C ALA A 96 7.37 -9.07 2.70
N VAL A 97 7.27 -8.62 3.96
CA VAL A 97 7.57 -9.49 5.12
C VAL A 97 6.59 -10.65 5.20
N HIS A 98 5.30 -10.41 4.97
CA HIS A 98 4.27 -11.45 5.05
C HIS A 98 4.50 -12.58 4.02
N THR A 99 5.13 -12.29 2.86
CA THR A 99 5.46 -13.35 1.90
C THR A 99 6.40 -14.43 2.46
N LEU A 100 7.14 -14.13 3.53
CA LEU A 100 8.04 -15.06 4.19
C LEU A 100 7.38 -15.82 5.36
N LEU A 101 6.14 -15.47 5.74
CA LEU A 101 5.50 -16.02 6.90
C LEU A 101 4.69 -17.28 6.55
N PRO A 102 4.81 -18.35 7.39
CA PRO A 102 3.96 -19.52 7.26
C PRO A 102 2.52 -19.20 7.72
N ALA A 103 1.59 -20.08 7.36
CA ALA A 103 0.22 -20.04 7.86
C ALA A 103 0.16 -19.94 9.39
N GLY A 104 -0.79 -19.16 9.91
CA GLY A 104 -0.96 -18.94 11.36
C GLY A 104 -0.03 -17.89 11.97
N SER A 105 0.88 -17.31 11.19
CA SER A 105 1.73 -16.22 11.67
C SER A 105 1.06 -14.86 11.47
N SER A 106 1.39 -13.94 12.38
CA SER A 106 0.95 -12.54 12.31
C SER A 106 2.10 -11.60 12.63
N TYR A 107 1.98 -10.36 12.26
CA TYR A 107 2.96 -9.30 12.53
C TYR A 107 2.25 -7.96 12.74
N THR A 108 2.98 -7.02 13.29
CA THR A 108 2.54 -5.62 13.37
C THR A 108 3.71 -4.67 13.11
N THR A 109 3.41 -3.50 12.58
CA THR A 109 4.39 -2.43 12.38
C THR A 109 4.86 -1.91 13.73
N VAL A 110 6.16 -1.83 13.92
CA VAL A 110 6.80 -1.26 15.10
C VAL A 110 7.27 0.16 14.82
N GLU A 111 7.93 0.37 13.69
CA GLU A 111 8.53 1.65 13.33
C GLU A 111 8.50 1.84 11.82
N MET A 112 8.34 3.09 11.41
CA MET A 112 8.49 3.55 10.03
C MET A 112 9.27 4.86 10.02
N LYS A 113 10.19 5.02 9.03
CA LYS A 113 10.94 6.26 8.82
C LYS A 113 10.85 6.69 7.35
N VAL A 114 9.80 7.41 7.03
CA VAL A 114 9.50 7.85 5.66
C VAL A 114 10.31 9.10 5.31
N ASN A 115 10.91 9.10 4.12
CA ASN A 115 11.52 10.26 3.49
C ASN A 115 10.75 10.59 2.21
N PHE A 116 10.11 11.76 2.19
CA PHE A 116 9.41 12.30 1.03
C PHE A 116 10.41 13.09 0.19
N VAL A 117 10.71 12.61 -1.01
CA VAL A 117 11.79 13.14 -1.86
C VAL A 117 11.26 14.14 -2.88
N ARG A 118 10.04 13.90 -3.40
CA ARG A 118 9.41 14.75 -4.43
C ARG A 118 7.92 14.87 -4.19
N PRO A 119 7.31 16.03 -4.53
CA PRO A 119 5.86 16.14 -4.55
C PRO A 119 5.25 15.23 -5.62
N ILE A 120 4.07 14.73 -5.35
CA ILE A 120 3.26 13.94 -6.28
C ILE A 120 2.00 14.75 -6.58
N LEU A 121 1.64 14.81 -7.86
CA LEU A 121 0.45 15.50 -8.37
C LEU A 121 -0.43 14.49 -9.11
N ALA A 122 -1.67 14.86 -9.40
CA ALA A 122 -2.61 14.01 -10.14
C ALA A 122 -2.15 13.70 -11.58
N ASP A 123 -1.30 14.53 -12.15
CA ASP A 123 -0.71 14.35 -13.48
C ASP A 123 0.67 13.66 -13.46
N THR A 124 1.13 13.20 -12.29
CA THR A 124 2.38 12.45 -12.19
C THR A 124 2.30 11.10 -12.92
N GLY A 125 1.09 10.57 -13.05
CA GLY A 125 0.84 9.25 -13.63
C GLY A 125 1.03 8.10 -12.63
N PRO A 126 0.91 6.85 -13.11
CA PRO A 126 0.98 5.67 -12.26
C PRO A 126 2.31 5.54 -11.52
N LEU A 127 2.22 5.22 -10.24
CA LEU A 127 3.36 5.00 -9.37
C LEU A 127 3.38 3.56 -8.85
N ARG A 128 4.58 3.01 -8.70
CA ARG A 128 4.84 1.69 -8.13
C ARG A 128 5.55 1.82 -6.79
N CYS A 129 4.96 1.21 -5.79
CA CYS A 129 5.53 1.09 -4.45
C CYS A 129 6.08 -0.32 -4.25
N VAL A 130 7.39 -0.45 -4.21
CA VAL A 130 8.07 -1.73 -4.07
C VAL A 130 8.58 -1.88 -2.64
N GLY A 131 8.08 -2.88 -1.92
CA GLY A 131 8.59 -3.31 -0.63
C GLY A 131 9.56 -4.49 -0.82
N THR A 132 10.68 -4.47 -0.09
CA THR A 132 11.68 -5.54 -0.12
C THR A 132 12.18 -5.83 1.29
N VAL A 133 12.20 -7.09 1.68
CA VAL A 133 12.74 -7.52 2.96
C VAL A 133 14.25 -7.36 2.97
N VAL A 134 14.78 -6.70 4.00
CA VAL A 134 16.22 -6.57 4.27
C VAL A 134 16.70 -7.68 5.23
N HIS A 135 15.86 -7.96 6.25
CA HIS A 135 16.16 -9.03 7.22
C HIS A 135 14.86 -9.71 7.66
N GLY A 136 14.79 -11.01 7.49
CA GLY A 136 13.68 -11.86 7.93
C GLY A 136 14.06 -12.62 9.22
N GLY A 137 13.92 -11.96 10.39
CA GLY A 137 14.18 -12.58 11.68
C GLY A 137 12.94 -13.22 12.29
N ARG A 138 13.14 -14.09 13.27
CA ARG A 138 12.03 -14.81 13.94
C ARG A 138 11.13 -13.91 14.81
N ARG A 139 11.67 -12.82 15.35
CA ARG A 139 10.94 -11.87 16.23
C ARG A 139 10.84 -10.48 15.61
N ILE A 140 11.82 -10.09 14.82
CA ILE A 140 11.87 -8.79 14.16
C ILE A 140 12.27 -9.03 12.71
N ALA A 141 11.53 -8.47 11.80
CA ALA A 141 11.92 -8.35 10.39
C ALA A 141 12.04 -6.88 10.01
N THR A 142 12.94 -6.58 9.10
CA THR A 142 13.11 -5.23 8.54
C THR A 142 12.93 -5.26 7.04
N ALA A 143 12.33 -4.21 6.51
CA ALA A 143 12.08 -4.04 5.08
C ALA A 143 12.39 -2.60 4.65
N GLU A 144 12.67 -2.43 3.38
CA GLU A 144 12.79 -1.14 2.70
C GLU A 144 11.66 -0.99 1.68
N GLY A 145 11.17 0.25 1.50
CA GLY A 145 10.14 0.59 0.54
C GLY A 145 10.56 1.74 -0.35
N LYS A 146 10.22 1.69 -1.64
CA LYS A 146 10.47 2.76 -2.60
C LYS A 146 9.22 3.01 -3.43
N LEU A 147 8.86 4.27 -3.57
CA LEU A 147 7.81 4.74 -4.46
C LEU A 147 8.44 5.41 -5.68
N VAL A 148 8.22 4.85 -6.85
CA VAL A 148 8.85 5.27 -8.11
C VAL A 148 7.81 5.38 -9.23
N ASP A 149 8.09 6.20 -10.26
CA ASP A 149 7.34 6.19 -11.52
C ASP A 149 7.86 5.13 -12.50
N ALA A 150 7.24 5.05 -13.68
CA ALA A 150 7.62 4.11 -14.73
C ALA A 150 9.07 4.32 -15.26
N ALA A 151 9.64 5.51 -15.09
CA ALA A 151 11.03 5.82 -15.46
C ALA A 151 12.02 5.50 -14.31
N GLY A 152 11.52 4.99 -13.16
CA GLY A 152 12.34 4.70 -11.99
C GLY A 152 12.71 5.93 -11.14
N LYS A 153 12.07 7.07 -11.38
CA LYS A 153 12.30 8.30 -10.59
C LYS A 153 11.70 8.14 -9.19
N LEU A 154 12.51 8.34 -8.17
CA LEU A 154 12.13 8.18 -6.77
C LEU A 154 11.29 9.35 -6.25
N TYR A 155 10.14 9.06 -5.62
CA TYR A 155 9.25 10.02 -4.97
C TYR A 155 9.29 9.92 -3.44
N ALA A 156 9.33 8.71 -2.91
CA ALA A 156 9.48 8.47 -1.48
C ALA A 156 10.22 7.16 -1.21
N GLN A 157 10.81 7.05 -0.04
CA GLN A 157 11.40 5.82 0.46
C GLN A 157 11.22 5.68 1.96
N ASP A 158 11.25 4.45 2.44
CA ASP A 158 11.10 4.13 3.85
C ASP A 158 12.00 2.96 4.27
N ARG A 159 12.28 2.91 5.59
CA ARG A 159 12.78 1.74 6.31
C ARG A 159 11.83 1.41 7.44
N LYS A 160 11.52 0.13 7.60
CA LYS A 160 10.52 -0.36 8.52
C LYS A 160 11.01 -1.55 9.32
N SER A 161 10.55 -1.63 10.58
CA SER A 161 10.65 -2.82 11.42
C SER A 161 9.26 -3.35 11.75
N VAL A 162 9.12 -4.66 11.77
CA VAL A 162 7.90 -5.39 12.19
C VAL A 162 8.24 -6.47 13.20
N VAL A 163 7.30 -6.83 14.05
CA VAL A 163 7.40 -7.86 15.07
C VAL A 163 6.17 -8.76 15.06
#